data_a2252cd368c6256f93adb26bd0c27898
#
_entry.id   a2252cd368c6256f93adb26bd0c27898
#
_cell.length_a   1.000
_cell.length_b   1.000
_cell.length_c   1.000
_cell.angle_alpha   90.00
_cell.angle_beta   90.00
_cell.angle_gamma   90.00
#
_symmetry.space_group_name_H-M   'P 1'
#
loop_
_entity.id
_entity.type
_entity.pdbx_description
1 polymer ?
#
loop_
_entity_poly.entity_id
_entity_poly.type
_entity_poly.pdbx_seq_one_letter_code
_entity_poly.pdbx_strand_id
1 'polypeptide(L)'
;MMDIKKNPVLGGILKTIAGIADTPKGAYNIRVDGQGIGRQSTQNIEIVPKPEGKGIEIYVKPGTKGEFVHIPVVVDKSGFQDLVYNDFYIGDHSDVDIIAGCGIHNDGEHLSQHDGIHTFHVGKNAKVRYVEKHYGEGNGSGERVLNPVTVVHMEKGSYLEMETVQIEGVDSTKRVTKADLKDDARLVIKEKIMTSGEQFAVTEFAVDLNGENSSAEVSSRSVAKGNSKQEFYSALNGNAECAGHSECDAIIMENGVVKSVPEITAN
;
A
#
# COMPACT_ATOMS: atom_id res chain seq x y z
N MET A 1 14.22 16.28 14.75
CA MET A 1 13.46 15.03 14.82
C MET A 1 12.36 15.23 15.85
N MET A 2 11.10 15.09 15.46
CA MET A 2 9.97 15.14 16.39
C MET A 2 10.11 13.92 17.33
N ASP A 3 10.00 14.14 18.63
CA ASP A 3 10.11 13.05 19.59
C ASP A 3 8.78 12.28 19.61
N ILE A 4 8.72 11.19 18.84
CA ILE A 4 7.54 10.32 18.69
C ILE A 4 6.99 9.90 20.07
N LYS A 5 7.88 9.76 21.06
CA LYS A 5 7.50 9.37 22.43
C LYS A 5 6.70 10.46 23.18
N LYS A 6 6.76 11.70 22.73
CA LYS A 6 6.02 12.82 23.35
C LYS A 6 4.60 13.00 22.83
N ASN A 7 4.23 12.33 21.72
CA ASN A 7 2.87 12.31 21.18
C ASN A 7 2.34 10.86 21.21
N PRO A 8 1.54 10.46 22.23
CA PRO A 8 1.02 9.10 22.36
C PRO A 8 0.13 8.66 21.18
N VAL A 9 -0.66 9.57 20.60
CA VAL A 9 -1.51 9.29 19.43
C VAL A 9 -0.63 8.93 18.24
N LEU A 10 0.31 9.79 17.90
CA LEU A 10 1.25 9.54 16.81
C LEU A 10 2.04 8.24 17.02
N GLY A 11 2.53 8.00 18.24
CA GLY A 11 3.26 6.78 18.59
C GLY A 11 2.39 5.53 18.44
N GLY A 12 1.12 5.60 18.86
CA GLY A 12 0.13 4.52 18.71
C GLY A 12 -0.11 4.17 17.25
N ILE A 13 -0.38 5.17 16.41
CA ILE A 13 -0.61 5.00 14.98
C ILE A 13 0.62 4.40 14.29
N LEU A 14 1.82 4.96 14.49
CA LEU A 14 3.06 4.46 13.89
C LEU A 14 3.35 3.01 14.28
N LYS A 15 3.05 2.62 15.52
CA LYS A 15 3.15 1.23 15.97
C LYS A 15 2.15 0.34 15.23
N THR A 16 0.92 0.78 15.05
CA THR A 16 -0.14 0.02 14.38
C THR A 16 0.16 -0.19 12.90
N ILE A 17 0.50 0.88 12.17
CA ILE A 17 0.68 0.84 10.72
C ILE A 17 2.02 0.29 10.26
N ALA A 18 3.10 0.51 11.05
CA ALA A 18 4.46 0.17 10.62
C ALA A 18 5.29 -0.58 11.66
N GLY A 19 4.72 -0.93 12.82
CA GLY A 19 5.45 -1.59 13.90
C GLY A 19 6.53 -0.73 14.57
N ILE A 20 6.47 0.60 14.37
CA ILE A 20 7.50 1.54 14.83
C ILE A 20 7.16 1.99 16.27
N ALA A 21 7.96 1.57 17.25
CA ALA A 21 7.90 2.07 18.62
C ALA A 21 9.02 3.08 18.93
N ASP A 22 10.11 3.02 18.17
CA ASP A 22 11.30 3.86 18.24
C ASP A 22 11.78 4.18 16.80
N THR A 23 13.00 4.74 16.67
CA THR A 23 13.61 4.95 15.33
C THR A 23 13.75 3.61 14.61
N PRO A 24 13.20 3.47 13.37
CA PRO A 24 13.31 2.24 12.61
C PRO A 24 14.76 1.87 12.31
N LYS A 25 15.03 0.57 12.20
CA LYS A 25 16.29 0.08 11.64
C LYS A 25 16.23 0.11 10.12
N GLY A 26 17.38 0.38 9.47
CA GLY A 26 17.47 0.43 8.01
C GLY A 26 17.11 1.81 7.44
N ALA A 27 16.63 1.84 6.20
CA ALA A 27 16.20 3.06 5.55
C ALA A 27 14.79 3.43 6.00
N TYR A 28 14.53 4.73 6.18
CA TYR A 28 13.18 5.17 6.52
C TYR A 28 12.90 6.61 6.10
N ASN A 29 11.62 6.91 5.88
CA ASN A 29 11.09 8.26 5.74
C ASN A 29 9.73 8.34 6.44
N ILE A 30 9.68 9.01 7.58
CA ILE A 30 8.46 9.19 8.37
C ILE A 30 7.86 10.55 8.07
N ARG A 31 6.57 10.59 7.79
CA ARG A 31 5.83 11.78 7.38
C ARG A 31 4.62 12.02 8.28
N VAL A 32 4.40 13.26 8.70
CA VAL A 32 3.24 13.67 9.50
C VAL A 32 2.71 14.99 8.95
N ASP A 33 1.41 15.08 8.67
CA ASP A 33 0.73 16.28 8.14
C ASP A 33 1.51 16.94 7.01
N GLY A 34 1.90 16.15 6.02
CA GLY A 34 2.64 16.63 4.86
C GLY A 34 4.11 16.95 5.07
N GLN A 35 4.64 16.80 6.30
CA GLN A 35 6.03 17.11 6.62
C GLN A 35 6.85 15.88 6.94
N GLY A 36 8.07 15.80 6.41
CA GLY A 36 9.05 14.79 6.82
C GLY A 36 9.57 15.07 8.23
N ILE A 37 9.32 14.16 9.18
CA ILE A 37 9.79 14.29 10.57
C ILE A 37 11.05 13.47 10.85
N GLY A 38 11.43 12.57 9.94
CA GLY A 38 12.65 11.77 10.03
C GLY A 38 12.91 11.04 8.72
N ARG A 39 14.19 11.01 8.32
CA ARG A 39 14.66 10.28 7.13
C ARG A 39 16.05 9.75 7.35
N GLN A 40 16.29 8.54 6.85
CA GLN A 40 17.60 7.90 6.85
C GLN A 40 17.77 7.00 5.62
N SER A 41 18.88 7.14 4.95
CA SER A 41 19.39 6.19 3.95
C SER A 41 20.36 5.20 4.58
N THR A 42 20.61 4.08 3.91
CA THR A 42 21.68 3.12 4.27
C THR A 42 22.81 3.17 3.23
N GLN A 43 23.78 2.29 3.35
CA GLN A 43 24.83 2.14 2.33
C GLN A 43 24.26 1.65 0.99
N ASN A 44 23.20 0.84 1.03
CA ASN A 44 22.64 0.18 -0.15
C ASN A 44 21.28 0.75 -0.58
N ILE A 45 20.62 1.54 0.27
CA ILE A 45 19.32 2.14 -0.02
C ILE A 45 19.39 3.64 0.18
N GLU A 46 19.16 4.38 -0.89
CA GLU A 46 19.10 5.84 -0.86
C GLU A 46 17.68 6.34 -0.94
N ILE A 47 17.30 7.28 -0.07
CA ILE A 47 15.99 7.95 -0.07
C ILE A 47 16.20 9.42 -0.38
N VAL A 48 15.71 9.84 -1.56
CA VAL A 48 15.81 11.20 -2.07
C VAL A 48 14.45 11.89 -2.02
N PRO A 49 14.35 13.09 -1.41
CA PRO A 49 13.10 13.83 -1.44
C PRO A 49 12.84 14.39 -2.85
N LYS A 50 11.61 14.26 -3.32
CA LYS A 50 11.17 14.96 -4.53
C LYS A 50 11.05 16.47 -4.27
N PRO A 51 11.20 17.31 -5.31
CA PRO A 51 10.98 18.75 -5.19
C PRO A 51 9.62 19.08 -4.57
N GLU A 52 9.53 20.20 -3.88
CA GLU A 52 8.32 20.72 -3.22
C GLU A 52 7.71 19.76 -2.16
N GLY A 53 8.48 18.79 -1.67
CA GLY A 53 8.02 17.85 -0.64
C GLY A 53 6.92 16.89 -1.08
N LYS A 54 6.70 16.72 -2.38
CA LYS A 54 5.62 15.88 -2.96
C LYS A 54 5.92 14.38 -2.96
N GLY A 55 6.79 13.89 -2.11
CA GLY A 55 7.13 12.47 -2.00
C GLY A 55 8.61 12.22 -2.01
N ILE A 56 8.98 10.99 -2.33
CA ILE A 56 10.37 10.49 -2.32
C ILE A 56 10.65 9.57 -3.50
N GLU A 57 11.92 9.45 -3.82
CA GLU A 57 12.48 8.39 -4.65
C GLU A 57 13.33 7.48 -3.76
N ILE A 58 13.18 6.18 -3.91
CA ILE A 58 13.89 5.16 -3.14
C ILE A 58 14.68 4.32 -4.13
N TYR A 59 16.00 4.39 -4.01
CA TYR A 59 16.93 3.64 -4.86
C TYR A 59 17.56 2.51 -4.07
N VAL A 60 17.26 1.27 -4.44
CA VAL A 60 17.88 0.06 -3.90
C VAL A 60 18.96 -0.39 -4.87
N LYS A 61 20.22 -0.46 -4.40
CA LYS A 61 21.33 -0.91 -5.24
C LYS A 61 21.18 -2.37 -5.67
N PRO A 62 21.63 -2.74 -6.88
CA PRO A 62 21.64 -4.14 -7.30
C PRO A 62 22.32 -5.06 -6.28
N GLY A 63 21.73 -6.24 -6.05
CA GLY A 63 22.27 -7.24 -5.13
C GLY A 63 22.06 -6.97 -3.64
N THR A 64 21.37 -5.91 -3.25
CA THR A 64 21.02 -5.64 -1.84
C THR A 64 20.19 -6.78 -1.26
N LYS A 65 20.53 -7.27 -0.05
CA LYS A 65 19.87 -8.40 0.59
C LYS A 65 19.52 -8.11 2.05
N GLY A 66 18.28 -8.48 2.44
CA GLY A 66 17.85 -8.47 3.84
C GLY A 66 17.76 -7.08 4.47
N GLU A 67 17.60 -6.02 3.66
CA GLU A 67 17.39 -4.66 4.15
C GLU A 67 15.92 -4.26 4.14
N PHE A 68 15.59 -3.29 5.01
CA PHE A 68 14.24 -2.80 5.24
C PHE A 68 14.12 -1.33 4.88
N VAL A 69 12.95 -0.97 4.33
CA VAL A 69 12.54 0.42 4.12
C VAL A 69 11.22 0.67 4.85
N HIS A 70 11.15 1.70 5.68
CA HIS A 70 9.92 2.10 6.37
C HIS A 70 9.44 3.46 5.86
N ILE A 71 8.22 3.54 5.36
CA ILE A 71 7.64 4.78 4.82
C ILE A 71 6.23 5.08 5.38
N PRO A 72 6.07 5.16 6.70
CA PRO A 72 4.78 5.49 7.29
C PRO A 72 4.41 6.96 7.10
N VAL A 73 3.11 7.19 6.90
CA VAL A 73 2.49 8.52 6.85
C VAL A 73 1.39 8.60 7.89
N VAL A 74 1.32 9.71 8.61
CA VAL A 74 0.24 10.00 9.55
C VAL A 74 -0.36 11.36 9.22
N VAL A 75 -1.68 11.42 9.17
CA VAL A 75 -2.47 12.66 9.15
C VAL A 75 -3.11 12.83 10.52
N ASP A 76 -2.75 13.88 11.25
CA ASP A 76 -3.22 14.18 12.63
C ASP A 76 -4.06 15.46 12.68
N LYS A 77 -4.14 16.20 11.57
CA LYS A 77 -4.92 17.45 11.48
C LYS A 77 -6.25 17.22 10.77
N SER A 78 -7.34 17.59 11.44
CA SER A 78 -8.65 17.67 10.80
C SER A 78 -8.62 18.69 9.63
N GLY A 79 -9.21 18.29 8.50
CA GLY A 79 -9.24 19.11 7.28
C GLY A 79 -7.97 19.06 6.44
N PHE A 80 -6.97 18.27 6.81
CA PHE A 80 -5.74 18.14 6.04
C PHE A 80 -5.86 17.11 4.94
N GLN A 81 -5.43 17.47 3.74
CA GLN A 81 -5.36 16.55 2.59
C GLN A 81 -3.93 16.50 2.09
N ASP A 82 -3.36 15.29 2.03
CA ASP A 82 -1.99 15.02 1.61
C ASP A 82 -1.98 14.15 0.34
N LEU A 83 -1.24 14.57 -0.67
CA LEU A 83 -1.01 13.82 -1.89
C LEU A 83 0.50 13.67 -2.09
N VAL A 84 0.98 12.41 -2.16
CA VAL A 84 2.41 12.13 -2.33
C VAL A 84 2.67 11.13 -3.45
N TYR A 85 3.85 11.27 -4.07
CA TYR A 85 4.33 10.40 -5.15
C TYR A 85 5.63 9.74 -4.71
N ASN A 86 5.61 8.44 -4.48
CA ASN A 86 6.79 7.67 -4.08
C ASN A 86 7.19 6.70 -5.19
N ASP A 87 8.42 6.83 -5.69
CA ASP A 87 8.96 5.93 -6.70
C ASP A 87 10.02 5.02 -6.09
N PHE A 88 9.91 3.72 -6.39
CA PHE A 88 10.80 2.69 -5.89
C PHE A 88 11.57 2.09 -7.06
N TYR A 89 12.87 2.32 -7.08
CA TYR A 89 13.79 1.75 -8.07
C TYR A 89 14.57 0.61 -7.41
N ILE A 90 14.11 -0.61 -7.63
CA ILE A 90 14.70 -1.81 -7.03
C ILE A 90 15.71 -2.41 -7.99
N GLY A 91 16.98 -2.39 -7.63
CA GLY A 91 18.06 -2.91 -8.45
C GLY A 91 18.00 -4.42 -8.67
N ASP A 92 18.59 -4.88 -9.78
CA ASP A 92 18.62 -6.29 -10.14
C ASP A 92 19.13 -7.18 -9.01
N HIS A 93 18.58 -8.40 -8.87
CA HIS A 93 18.97 -9.39 -7.87
C HIS A 93 18.86 -8.94 -6.40
N SER A 94 18.13 -7.88 -6.10
CA SER A 94 17.88 -7.44 -4.71
C SER A 94 16.88 -8.35 -4.01
N ASP A 95 16.82 -8.27 -2.66
CA ASP A 95 15.85 -8.97 -1.81
C ASP A 95 15.59 -8.09 -0.58
N VAL A 96 14.46 -7.36 -0.60
CA VAL A 96 14.18 -6.28 0.36
C VAL A 96 12.73 -6.28 0.82
N ASP A 97 12.52 -5.86 2.06
CA ASP A 97 11.19 -5.62 2.64
C ASP A 97 10.88 -4.13 2.69
N ILE A 98 9.71 -3.74 2.20
CA ILE A 98 9.20 -2.37 2.25
C ILE A 98 7.95 -2.36 3.13
N ILE A 99 7.99 -1.56 4.19
CA ILE A 99 6.90 -1.44 5.16
C ILE A 99 6.34 -0.04 5.03
N ALA A 100 5.17 0.04 4.42
CA ALA A 100 4.38 1.26 4.30
C ALA A 100 3.24 1.25 5.32
N GLY A 101 2.62 2.39 5.49
CA GLY A 101 1.40 2.48 6.25
C GLY A 101 0.89 3.90 6.29
N CYS A 102 -0.43 4.02 6.21
CA CYS A 102 -1.11 5.30 6.29
C CYS A 102 -2.09 5.27 7.45
N GLY A 103 -1.94 6.23 8.37
CA GLY A 103 -2.83 6.39 9.51
C GLY A 103 -3.47 7.78 9.54
N ILE A 104 -4.76 7.86 9.85
CA ILE A 104 -5.47 9.12 10.02
C ILE A 104 -6.05 9.17 11.43
N HIS A 105 -5.68 10.19 12.19
CA HIS A 105 -6.37 10.60 13.40
C HIS A 105 -7.20 11.84 13.12
N ASN A 106 -8.50 11.79 13.39
CA ASN A 106 -9.40 12.93 13.15
C ASN A 106 -10.38 13.12 14.29
N ASP A 107 -10.11 14.09 15.15
CA ASP A 107 -11.00 14.53 16.25
C ASP A 107 -11.85 15.75 15.87
N GLY A 108 -11.76 16.25 14.63
CA GLY A 108 -12.49 17.41 14.16
C GLY A 108 -13.68 17.08 13.26
N GLU A 109 -14.22 18.12 12.62
CA GLU A 109 -15.44 18.05 11.80
C GLU A 109 -15.14 18.03 10.30
N HIS A 110 -13.88 18.24 9.88
CA HIS A 110 -13.50 18.33 8.47
C HIS A 110 -12.85 17.04 8.00
N LEU A 111 -13.06 16.69 6.73
CA LEU A 111 -12.46 15.54 6.07
C LEU A 111 -10.93 15.58 6.15
N SER A 112 -10.32 14.49 6.59
CA SER A 112 -8.88 14.25 6.53
C SER A 112 -8.58 13.15 5.52
N GLN A 113 -7.63 13.40 4.60
CA GLN A 113 -7.36 12.50 3.47
C GLN A 113 -5.87 12.34 3.22
N HIS A 114 -5.48 11.12 2.84
CA HIS A 114 -4.15 10.85 2.29
C HIS A 114 -4.26 10.01 1.02
N ASP A 115 -3.65 10.52 -0.05
CA ASP A 115 -3.55 9.85 -1.35
C ASP A 115 -2.07 9.55 -1.63
N GLY A 116 -1.67 8.30 -1.44
CA GLY A 116 -0.33 7.82 -1.77
C GLY A 116 -0.31 7.22 -3.18
N ILE A 117 0.52 7.79 -4.06
CA ILE A 117 0.79 7.23 -5.39
C ILE A 117 2.17 6.60 -5.37
N HIS A 118 2.21 5.28 -5.53
CA HIS A 118 3.43 4.47 -5.45
C HIS A 118 3.73 3.86 -6.82
N THR A 119 4.95 4.08 -7.34
CA THR A 119 5.41 3.43 -8.56
C THR A 119 6.59 2.52 -8.26
N PHE A 120 6.45 1.23 -8.54
CA PHE A 120 7.52 0.24 -8.37
C PHE A 120 8.15 -0.10 -9.70
N HIS A 121 9.47 0.04 -9.79
CA HIS A 121 10.30 -0.47 -10.85
C HIS A 121 11.13 -1.62 -10.28
N VAL A 122 10.69 -2.86 -10.49
CA VAL A 122 11.31 -4.05 -9.90
C VAL A 122 12.27 -4.66 -10.91
N GLY A 123 13.57 -4.58 -10.63
CA GLY A 123 14.65 -5.04 -11.50
C GLY A 123 14.67 -6.56 -11.69
N LYS A 124 15.50 -7.03 -12.62
CA LYS A 124 15.61 -8.45 -12.99
C LYS A 124 15.98 -9.32 -11.80
N ASN A 125 15.24 -10.43 -11.61
CA ASN A 125 15.45 -11.40 -10.52
C ASN A 125 15.44 -10.76 -9.12
N ALA A 126 14.91 -9.56 -8.97
CA ALA A 126 14.74 -8.93 -7.67
C ALA A 126 13.51 -9.53 -6.94
N LYS A 127 13.59 -9.56 -5.61
CA LYS A 127 12.50 -9.95 -4.73
C LYS A 127 12.12 -8.78 -3.84
N VAL A 128 10.84 -8.49 -3.78
CA VAL A 128 10.28 -7.44 -2.92
C VAL A 128 9.12 -8.00 -2.13
N ARG A 129 9.12 -7.78 -0.84
CA ARG A 129 7.94 -7.91 -0.01
C ARG A 129 7.48 -6.52 0.41
N TYR A 130 6.29 -6.13 -0.02
CA TYR A 130 5.65 -4.87 0.31
C TYR A 130 4.48 -5.11 1.26
N VAL A 131 4.50 -4.47 2.42
CA VAL A 131 3.40 -4.52 3.40
C VAL A 131 2.87 -3.12 3.62
N GLU A 132 1.59 -2.92 3.39
CA GLU A 132 0.91 -1.65 3.61
C GLU A 132 -0.27 -1.82 4.57
N LYS A 133 -0.32 -1.00 5.62
CA LYS A 133 -1.43 -0.99 6.56
C LYS A 133 -2.13 0.36 6.57
N HIS A 134 -3.45 0.31 6.50
CA HIS A 134 -4.33 1.47 6.61
C HIS A 134 -5.08 1.43 7.94
N TYR A 135 -5.11 2.55 8.63
CA TYR A 135 -5.73 2.68 9.94
C TYR A 135 -6.33 4.07 10.13
N GLY A 136 -7.52 4.13 10.73
CA GLY A 136 -8.17 5.38 11.10
C GLY A 136 -8.59 5.34 12.56
N GLU A 137 -8.50 6.48 13.24
CA GLU A 137 -9.01 6.65 14.60
C GLU A 137 -9.45 8.10 14.84
N GLY A 138 -10.02 8.37 16.00
CA GLY A 138 -10.50 9.67 16.43
C GLY A 138 -12.01 9.71 16.63
N ASN A 139 -12.47 10.70 17.42
CA ASN A 139 -13.87 10.85 17.83
C ASN A 139 -14.58 11.96 17.06
N GLY A 140 -13.92 12.60 16.10
CA GLY A 140 -14.51 13.67 15.27
C GLY A 140 -15.53 13.12 14.28
N SER A 141 -16.38 14.00 13.76
CA SER A 141 -17.36 13.68 12.72
C SER A 141 -16.80 13.81 11.29
N GLY A 142 -15.58 14.31 11.14
CA GLY A 142 -14.91 14.45 9.85
C GLY A 142 -14.46 13.09 9.31
N GLU A 143 -14.68 12.84 8.02
CA GLU A 143 -14.31 11.58 7.36
C GLU A 143 -12.79 11.36 7.33
N ARG A 144 -12.39 10.09 7.38
CA ARG A 144 -11.01 9.59 7.20
C ARG A 144 -10.94 8.84 5.89
N VAL A 145 -10.24 9.42 4.91
CA VAL A 145 -10.20 8.93 3.53
C VAL A 145 -8.78 8.54 3.12
N LEU A 146 -8.63 7.33 2.57
CA LEU A 146 -7.36 6.80 2.07
C LEU A 146 -7.54 6.24 0.66
N ASN A 147 -6.97 6.92 -0.35
CA ASN A 147 -7.07 6.49 -1.75
C ASN A 147 -5.68 6.18 -2.35
N PRO A 148 -5.10 5.01 -2.04
CA PRO A 148 -3.80 4.64 -2.58
C PRO A 148 -3.91 4.23 -4.05
N VAL A 149 -2.91 4.64 -4.84
CA VAL A 149 -2.69 4.17 -6.21
C VAL A 149 -1.32 3.52 -6.29
N THR A 150 -1.24 2.30 -6.81
CA THR A 150 0.02 1.60 -7.00
C THR A 150 0.18 1.21 -8.46
N VAL A 151 1.34 1.55 -9.03
CA VAL A 151 1.75 1.13 -10.38
C VAL A 151 3.00 0.27 -10.25
N VAL A 152 3.02 -0.88 -10.93
CA VAL A 152 4.09 -1.86 -10.80
C VAL A 152 4.62 -2.24 -12.18
N HIS A 153 5.92 -2.07 -12.38
CA HIS A 153 6.65 -2.55 -13.54
C HIS A 153 7.63 -3.63 -13.10
N MET A 154 7.43 -4.86 -13.58
CA MET A 154 8.20 -6.03 -13.18
C MET A 154 9.07 -6.54 -14.32
N GLU A 155 10.38 -6.47 -14.14
CA GLU A 155 11.35 -7.01 -15.08
C GLU A 155 11.46 -8.54 -14.97
N LYS A 156 12.12 -9.15 -15.96
CA LYS A 156 12.29 -10.61 -16.09
C LYS A 156 12.73 -11.28 -14.78
N GLY A 157 12.00 -12.33 -14.39
CA GLY A 157 12.31 -13.18 -13.24
C GLY A 157 12.12 -12.51 -11.88
N SER A 158 11.54 -11.30 -11.84
CA SER A 158 11.29 -10.60 -10.59
C SER A 158 10.11 -11.18 -9.81
N TYR A 159 10.12 -10.97 -8.50
CA TYR A 159 9.06 -11.37 -7.59
C TYR A 159 8.62 -10.20 -6.73
N LEU A 160 7.33 -9.93 -6.71
CA LEU A 160 6.74 -8.94 -5.79
C LEU A 160 5.57 -9.59 -5.05
N GLU A 161 5.64 -9.58 -3.71
CA GLU A 161 4.51 -9.88 -2.84
C GLU A 161 4.01 -8.59 -2.19
N MET A 162 2.73 -8.28 -2.39
CA MET A 162 2.05 -7.13 -1.81
C MET A 162 1.01 -7.62 -0.79
N GLU A 163 1.17 -7.25 0.47
CA GLU A 163 0.17 -7.47 1.52
C GLU A 163 -0.43 -6.14 1.93
N THR A 164 -1.73 -5.97 1.70
CA THR A 164 -2.46 -4.76 2.09
C THR A 164 -3.50 -5.09 3.16
N VAL A 165 -3.52 -4.29 4.24
CA VAL A 165 -4.38 -4.53 5.39
C VAL A 165 -5.11 -3.25 5.77
N GLN A 166 -6.45 -3.28 5.77
CA GLN A 166 -7.30 -2.20 6.24
C GLN A 166 -8.42 -2.79 7.10
N ILE A 167 -8.32 -2.67 8.41
CA ILE A 167 -9.22 -3.36 9.34
C ILE A 167 -10.09 -2.39 10.13
N GLU A 168 -9.67 -1.14 10.36
CA GLU A 168 -10.34 -0.27 11.30
C GLU A 168 -10.29 1.20 10.89
N GLY A 169 -11.42 1.89 11.10
CA GLY A 169 -11.52 3.35 11.23
C GLY A 169 -11.36 4.17 9.95
N VAL A 170 -11.20 3.56 8.79
CA VAL A 170 -11.19 4.28 7.51
C VAL A 170 -12.62 4.34 6.97
N ASP A 171 -13.15 5.56 6.79
CA ASP A 171 -14.55 5.76 6.41
C ASP A 171 -14.77 5.52 4.92
N SER A 172 -13.81 5.93 4.08
CA SER A 172 -13.86 5.69 2.64
C SER A 172 -12.48 5.39 2.07
N THR A 173 -12.41 4.42 1.16
CA THR A 173 -11.19 4.11 0.42
C THR A 173 -11.49 3.72 -1.03
N LYS A 174 -10.62 4.20 -1.95
CA LYS A 174 -10.54 3.67 -3.30
C LYS A 174 -9.08 3.30 -3.60
N ARG A 175 -8.78 1.99 -3.53
CA ARG A 175 -7.47 1.43 -3.89
C ARG A 175 -7.45 1.07 -5.36
N VAL A 176 -6.41 1.50 -6.07
CA VAL A 176 -6.16 1.11 -7.46
C VAL A 176 -4.75 0.54 -7.58
N THR A 177 -4.61 -0.67 -8.12
CA THR A 177 -3.30 -1.28 -8.41
C THR A 177 -3.25 -1.70 -9.86
N LYS A 178 -2.21 -1.26 -10.57
CA LYS A 178 -1.93 -1.65 -11.95
C LYS A 178 -0.55 -2.27 -12.04
N ALA A 179 -0.41 -3.39 -12.75
CA ALA A 179 0.86 -4.08 -12.89
C ALA A 179 1.12 -4.55 -14.33
N ASP A 180 2.37 -4.46 -14.76
CA ASP A 180 2.88 -4.99 -16.03
C ASP A 180 4.02 -5.97 -15.74
N LEU A 181 3.88 -7.22 -16.19
CA LEU A 181 4.78 -8.32 -15.89
C LEU A 181 5.52 -8.79 -17.16
N LYS A 182 6.85 -8.79 -17.09
CA LYS A 182 7.72 -9.38 -18.12
C LYS A 182 7.92 -10.89 -17.90
N ASP A 183 8.75 -11.53 -18.74
CA ASP A 183 9.02 -12.97 -18.69
C ASP A 183 9.39 -13.44 -17.29
N ASP A 184 8.88 -14.60 -16.90
CA ASP A 184 9.18 -15.28 -15.63
C ASP A 184 8.88 -14.40 -14.38
N ALA A 185 8.24 -13.24 -14.53
CA ALA A 185 7.88 -12.38 -13.40
C ALA A 185 6.68 -12.93 -12.64
N ARG A 186 6.70 -12.80 -11.31
CA ARG A 186 5.61 -13.28 -10.46
C ARG A 186 5.13 -12.21 -9.48
N LEU A 187 3.83 -11.90 -9.55
CA LEU A 187 3.14 -10.99 -8.65
C LEU A 187 2.17 -11.75 -7.74
N VAL A 188 2.22 -11.47 -6.43
CA VAL A 188 1.27 -11.99 -5.46
C VAL A 188 0.67 -10.82 -4.70
N ILE A 189 -0.65 -10.65 -4.78
CA ILE A 189 -1.38 -9.61 -4.04
C ILE A 189 -2.30 -10.28 -3.03
N LYS A 190 -2.16 -9.90 -1.76
CA LYS A 190 -2.97 -10.37 -0.64
C LYS A 190 -3.62 -9.17 0.04
N GLU A 191 -4.92 -9.04 -0.10
CA GLU A 191 -5.69 -8.00 0.56
C GLU A 191 -6.45 -8.57 1.75
N LYS A 192 -6.45 -7.81 2.86
CA LYS A 192 -7.31 -8.04 4.02
C LYS A 192 -8.06 -6.74 4.32
N ILE A 193 -9.37 -6.75 4.17
CA ILE A 193 -10.18 -5.55 4.35
C ILE A 193 -11.40 -5.82 5.22
N MET A 194 -11.64 -4.94 6.18
CA MET A 194 -12.84 -4.94 6.99
C MET A 194 -13.49 -3.56 6.95
N THR A 195 -14.78 -3.55 6.71
CA THR A 195 -15.63 -2.34 6.80
C THR A 195 -16.77 -2.55 7.77
N SER A 196 -17.19 -1.50 8.46
CA SER A 196 -18.28 -1.52 9.43
C SER A 196 -19.08 -0.22 9.39
N GLY A 197 -20.28 -0.21 9.99
CA GLY A 197 -21.14 0.98 10.01
C GLY A 197 -21.52 1.40 8.60
N GLU A 198 -21.23 2.63 8.20
CA GLU A 198 -21.53 3.20 6.88
C GLU A 198 -20.28 3.26 5.97
N GLN A 199 -19.18 2.60 6.35
CA GLN A 199 -17.92 2.64 5.61
C GLN A 199 -18.05 2.08 4.18
N PHE A 200 -17.27 2.65 3.27
CA PHE A 200 -17.26 2.25 1.86
C PHE A 200 -15.84 1.98 1.37
N ALA A 201 -15.64 0.85 0.69
CA ALA A 201 -14.35 0.49 0.13
C ALA A 201 -14.48 0.00 -1.30
N VAL A 202 -13.63 0.51 -2.18
CA VAL A 202 -13.46 0.03 -3.56
C VAL A 202 -12.02 -0.41 -3.76
N THR A 203 -11.83 -1.63 -4.29
CA THR A 203 -10.52 -2.13 -4.68
C THR A 203 -10.54 -2.54 -6.14
N GLU A 204 -9.60 -2.00 -6.92
CA GLU A 204 -9.44 -2.27 -8.34
C GLU A 204 -8.02 -2.81 -8.61
N PHE A 205 -7.90 -4.02 -9.14
CA PHE A 205 -6.65 -4.62 -9.60
C PHE A 205 -6.68 -4.82 -11.11
N ALA A 206 -5.66 -4.36 -11.82
CA ALA A 206 -5.46 -4.62 -13.24
C ALA A 206 -4.03 -5.11 -13.46
N VAL A 207 -3.88 -6.34 -13.96
CA VAL A 207 -2.57 -6.96 -14.17
C VAL A 207 -2.45 -7.45 -15.60
N ASP A 208 -1.43 -6.96 -16.30
CA ASP A 208 -1.07 -7.37 -17.66
C ASP A 208 0.10 -8.35 -17.62
N LEU A 209 -0.18 -9.60 -17.98
CA LEU A 209 0.78 -10.71 -18.06
C LEU A 209 1.36 -10.74 -19.48
N ASN A 210 2.36 -9.90 -19.73
CA ASN A 210 2.93 -9.67 -21.05
C ASN A 210 4.13 -10.57 -21.39
N GLY A 211 4.76 -11.16 -20.38
CA GLY A 211 5.94 -12.02 -20.56
C GLY A 211 5.59 -13.50 -20.51
N GLU A 212 6.39 -14.33 -21.21
CA GLU A 212 6.29 -15.78 -21.13
C GLU A 212 6.56 -16.27 -19.70
N ASN A 213 5.80 -17.28 -19.25
CA ASN A 213 5.84 -17.87 -17.90
C ASN A 213 5.57 -16.86 -16.77
N SER A 214 5.04 -15.67 -17.08
CA SER A 214 4.63 -14.74 -16.05
C SER A 214 3.43 -15.25 -15.26
N SER A 215 3.31 -14.85 -14.00
CA SER A 215 2.18 -15.29 -13.18
C SER A 215 1.70 -14.22 -12.21
N ALA A 216 0.39 -14.16 -12.00
CA ALA A 216 -0.24 -13.30 -11.00
C ALA A 216 -1.25 -14.06 -10.16
N GLU A 217 -1.21 -13.80 -8.86
CA GLU A 217 -2.18 -14.27 -7.88
C GLU A 217 -2.75 -13.05 -7.14
N VAL A 218 -4.07 -12.86 -7.20
CA VAL A 218 -4.77 -11.79 -6.50
C VAL A 218 -5.79 -12.41 -5.56
N SER A 219 -5.63 -12.21 -4.26
CA SER A 219 -6.55 -12.73 -3.25
C SER A 219 -7.03 -11.63 -2.31
N SER A 220 -8.35 -11.51 -2.16
CA SER A 220 -8.99 -10.61 -1.18
C SER A 220 -9.76 -11.42 -0.14
N ARG A 221 -9.52 -11.12 1.12
CA ARG A 221 -10.25 -11.65 2.27
C ARG A 221 -10.93 -10.49 2.98
N SER A 222 -12.25 -10.49 2.98
CA SER A 222 -12.99 -9.33 3.44
C SER A 222 -14.08 -9.64 4.46
N VAL A 223 -14.42 -8.63 5.26
CA VAL A 223 -15.58 -8.64 6.16
C VAL A 223 -16.34 -7.33 5.97
N ALA A 224 -17.62 -7.41 5.62
CA ALA A 224 -18.53 -6.27 5.57
C ALA A 224 -19.59 -6.39 6.67
N LYS A 225 -19.69 -5.40 7.58
CA LYS A 225 -20.58 -5.40 8.73
C LYS A 225 -21.40 -4.10 8.82
N GLY A 226 -22.56 -4.15 9.43
CA GLY A 226 -23.46 -2.99 9.55
C GLY A 226 -24.11 -2.68 8.21
N ASN A 227 -24.08 -1.42 7.77
CA ASN A 227 -24.54 -0.97 6.46
C ASN A 227 -23.36 -0.74 5.49
N SER A 228 -22.18 -1.23 5.81
CA SER A 228 -20.98 -0.98 5.02
C SER A 228 -21.04 -1.66 3.66
N LYS A 229 -20.29 -1.11 2.71
CA LYS A 229 -20.25 -1.59 1.32
C LYS A 229 -18.82 -1.80 0.86
N GLN A 230 -18.60 -2.89 0.12
CA GLN A 230 -17.33 -3.18 -0.52
C GLN A 230 -17.54 -3.53 -1.99
N GLU A 231 -16.65 -3.04 -2.84
CA GLU A 231 -16.59 -3.42 -4.25
C GLU A 231 -15.17 -3.89 -4.56
N PHE A 232 -15.06 -5.09 -5.12
CA PHE A 232 -13.81 -5.70 -5.55
C PHE A 232 -13.87 -5.95 -7.06
N TYR A 233 -12.88 -5.42 -7.76
CA TYR A 233 -12.69 -5.62 -9.20
C TYR A 233 -11.27 -6.12 -9.43
N SER A 234 -11.11 -7.21 -10.17
CA SER A 234 -9.80 -7.66 -10.62
C SER A 234 -9.85 -8.05 -12.09
N ALA A 235 -8.93 -7.54 -12.88
CA ALA A 235 -8.74 -7.88 -14.27
C ALA A 235 -7.33 -8.43 -14.47
N LEU A 236 -7.21 -9.72 -14.86
CA LEU A 236 -5.96 -10.35 -15.22
C LEU A 236 -5.95 -10.61 -16.72
N ASN A 237 -5.05 -9.95 -17.45
CA ASN A 237 -4.95 -10.01 -18.90
C ASN A 237 -3.74 -10.86 -19.30
N GLY A 238 -3.96 -12.08 -19.78
CA GLY A 238 -2.93 -12.96 -20.31
C GLY A 238 -2.63 -12.62 -21.76
N ASN A 239 -1.45 -12.06 -22.03
CA ASN A 239 -1.00 -11.65 -23.35
C ASN A 239 0.15 -12.53 -23.90
N ALA A 240 0.56 -13.55 -23.14
CA ALA A 240 1.57 -14.56 -23.49
C ALA A 240 1.22 -15.88 -22.80
N GLU A 241 2.07 -16.94 -22.93
CA GLU A 241 1.94 -18.14 -22.11
C GLU A 241 2.17 -17.79 -20.65
N CYS A 242 1.11 -17.74 -19.86
CA CYS A 242 1.12 -17.20 -18.49
C CYS A 242 0.09 -17.89 -17.60
N ALA A 243 0.11 -17.58 -16.30
CA ALA A 243 -0.86 -18.08 -15.33
C ALA A 243 -1.46 -16.96 -14.49
N GLY A 244 -2.78 -16.93 -14.38
CA GLY A 244 -3.51 -15.96 -13.56
C GLY A 244 -4.49 -16.64 -12.60
N HIS A 245 -4.54 -16.18 -11.35
CA HIS A 245 -5.52 -16.58 -10.35
C HIS A 245 -6.09 -15.37 -9.63
N SER A 246 -7.42 -15.31 -9.50
CA SER A 246 -8.09 -14.25 -8.74
C SER A 246 -9.17 -14.87 -7.87
N GLU A 247 -9.16 -14.54 -6.58
CA GLU A 247 -10.18 -14.96 -5.64
C GLU A 247 -10.59 -13.82 -4.69
N CYS A 248 -11.86 -13.82 -4.30
CA CYS A 248 -12.40 -12.89 -3.31
C CYS A 248 -13.34 -13.66 -2.38
N ASP A 249 -12.94 -13.80 -1.11
CA ASP A 249 -13.76 -14.39 -0.07
C ASP A 249 -14.27 -13.30 0.87
N ALA A 250 -15.58 -13.28 1.11
CA ALA A 250 -16.21 -12.28 1.94
C ALA A 250 -17.11 -12.90 3.01
N ILE A 251 -17.00 -12.37 4.22
CA ILE A 251 -17.97 -12.57 5.28
C ILE A 251 -18.88 -11.35 5.32
N ILE A 252 -20.18 -11.57 5.14
CA ILE A 252 -21.19 -10.51 5.16
C ILE A 252 -22.02 -10.66 6.43
N MET A 253 -22.10 -9.58 7.22
CA MET A 253 -22.83 -9.54 8.47
C MET A 253 -23.83 -8.39 8.46
N GLU A 254 -25.00 -8.62 9.06
CA GLU A 254 -26.09 -7.64 9.17
C GLU A 254 -26.57 -7.17 7.78
N ASN A 255 -26.45 -5.89 7.44
CA ASN A 255 -26.84 -5.31 6.16
C ASN A 255 -25.65 -5.03 5.25
N GLY A 256 -24.48 -5.58 5.56
CA GLY A 256 -23.28 -5.40 4.76
C GLY A 256 -23.48 -5.86 3.31
N VAL A 257 -22.83 -5.21 2.38
CA VAL A 257 -22.90 -5.53 0.95
C VAL A 257 -21.51 -5.69 0.37
N VAL A 258 -21.28 -6.79 -0.35
CA VAL A 258 -20.03 -7.01 -1.09
C VAL A 258 -20.38 -7.31 -2.54
N LYS A 259 -19.76 -6.55 -3.47
CA LYS A 259 -19.79 -6.81 -4.91
C LYS A 259 -18.41 -7.27 -5.34
N SER A 260 -18.31 -8.41 -5.99
CA SER A 260 -17.05 -8.94 -6.53
C SER A 260 -17.18 -9.21 -8.01
N VAL A 261 -16.25 -8.68 -8.78
CA VAL A 261 -16.21 -8.81 -10.26
C VAL A 261 -14.78 -9.21 -10.67
N PRO A 262 -14.40 -10.50 -10.56
CA PRO A 262 -13.14 -10.99 -11.10
C PRO A 262 -13.28 -11.23 -12.61
N GLU A 263 -12.29 -10.80 -13.37
CA GLU A 263 -12.17 -11.01 -14.80
C GLU A 263 -10.81 -11.62 -15.15
N ILE A 264 -10.78 -12.63 -15.99
CA ILE A 264 -9.56 -13.21 -16.56
C ILE A 264 -9.74 -13.28 -18.08
N THR A 265 -8.86 -12.60 -18.79
CA THR A 265 -8.85 -12.58 -20.27
C THR A 265 -7.59 -13.28 -20.77
N ALA A 266 -7.72 -14.18 -21.75
CA ALA A 266 -6.61 -14.80 -22.47
C ALA A 266 -6.65 -14.32 -23.93
N ASN A 267 -5.56 -13.68 -24.37
CA ASN A 267 -5.40 -13.14 -25.73
C ASN A 267 -4.48 -13.99 -26.58
#